data_b70bfa2b3d45c8b891b8d6e1daeb93b7
#
_entry.id   b70bfa2b3d45c8b891b8d6e1daeb93b7
#
_cell.length_a   1.000
_cell.length_b   1.000
_cell.length_c   1.000
_cell.angle_alpha   90.00
_cell.angle_beta   90.00
_cell.angle_gamma   90.00
#
_symmetry.space_group_name_H-M   'P 1'
#
loop_
_entity.id
_entity.type
_entity.pdbx_description
1 polymer ?
#
loop_
_entity_poly.entity_id
_entity_poly.type
_entity_poly.pdbx_seq_one_letter_code
_entity_poly.pdbx_strand_id
1 'polypeptide(L)'
;MLESSREGHGPLTGVTVLDLSGYVAGPYGCTLLGDLGALVIKIEPPEGDNLRNYPSTLPGESRAFLGVNRNKRGIGLDLKHPDGLGVLRRMVGHADVLVHNFRPAVPARLGIDHDRLAAINPRLIYCALTGYGDTGPLKDRAGYDQVLQTMTGICVEQGKPGDPEIVYGSAVDFYSASMLAFAVASALFERGRTGRGQYVSVSLLRSALTMQAARLVWAESEGTGKGTTFHILLPLCADDEGEKTA
;
A
#
# COMPACT_ATOMS: atom_id res chain seq x y z
N MET A 1 -10.43 -19.53 -29.95
CA MET A 1 -10.30 -18.21 -30.58
C MET A 1 -10.70 -17.14 -29.60
N LEU A 2 -9.84 -16.83 -28.60
CA LEU A 2 -10.01 -15.77 -27.59
C LEU A 2 -8.67 -15.03 -27.33
N GLU A 3 -7.82 -14.93 -28.35
CA GLU A 3 -6.41 -14.51 -28.19
C GLU A 3 -6.08 -13.09 -28.64
N SER A 4 -7.00 -12.20 -28.97
CA SER A 4 -6.54 -10.98 -29.64
C SER A 4 -7.10 -9.63 -29.18
N SER A 5 -7.65 -9.48 -27.97
CA SER A 5 -8.27 -8.18 -27.65
C SER A 5 -7.97 -7.56 -26.28
N ARG A 6 -6.88 -7.93 -25.60
CA ARG A 6 -6.45 -7.25 -24.37
C ARG A 6 -4.94 -7.19 -24.22
N GLU A 7 -4.22 -6.85 -25.27
CA GLU A 7 -2.89 -6.27 -25.07
C GLU A 7 -3.10 -4.89 -24.46
N GLY A 8 -2.69 -4.72 -23.20
CA GLY A 8 -2.74 -3.44 -22.54
C GLY A 8 -1.92 -2.44 -23.34
N HIS A 9 -2.48 -1.29 -23.65
CA HIS A 9 -1.73 -0.19 -24.26
C HIS A 9 -1.32 0.77 -23.13
N GLY A 10 -0.02 0.91 -22.91
CA GLY A 10 0.47 1.82 -21.88
C GLY A 10 1.94 1.57 -21.52
N PRO A 11 2.51 2.42 -20.68
CA PRO A 11 3.94 2.34 -20.32
C PRO A 11 4.32 1.07 -19.55
N LEU A 12 3.35 0.36 -18.97
CA LEU A 12 3.56 -0.90 -18.25
C LEU A 12 3.07 -2.13 -19.04
N THR A 13 2.88 -2.01 -20.34
CA THR A 13 2.57 -3.16 -21.20
C THR A 13 3.65 -4.23 -21.06
N GLY A 14 3.24 -5.49 -20.87
CA GLY A 14 4.14 -6.61 -20.63
C GLY A 14 4.55 -6.82 -19.16
N VAL A 15 4.19 -5.91 -18.26
CA VAL A 15 4.41 -6.08 -16.81
C VAL A 15 3.28 -6.91 -16.19
N THR A 16 3.64 -7.94 -15.41
CA THR A 16 2.69 -8.76 -14.63
C THR A 16 2.78 -8.44 -13.15
N VAL A 17 1.64 -8.06 -12.55
CA VAL A 17 1.50 -7.71 -11.13
C VAL A 17 0.65 -8.76 -10.41
N LEU A 18 1.18 -9.33 -9.34
CA LEU A 18 0.44 -10.19 -8.40
C LEU A 18 -0.06 -9.32 -7.25
N ASP A 19 -1.37 -9.15 -7.15
CA ASP A 19 -2.02 -8.34 -6.11
C ASP A 19 -2.60 -9.23 -5.02
N LEU A 20 -1.88 -9.36 -3.89
CA LEU A 20 -2.30 -10.09 -2.69
C LEU A 20 -2.92 -9.14 -1.65
N SER A 21 -3.14 -7.89 -2.00
CA SER A 21 -3.66 -6.90 -1.07
C SER A 21 -5.18 -6.96 -0.95
N GLY A 22 -5.72 -6.44 0.14
CA GLY A 22 -7.16 -6.30 0.38
C GLY A 22 -7.53 -4.87 0.77
N TYR A 23 -8.80 -4.60 0.93
CA TYR A 23 -9.38 -3.29 1.22
C TYR A 23 -9.14 -2.27 0.09
N VAL A 24 -8.63 -1.06 0.41
CA VAL A 24 -8.59 0.09 -0.50
C VAL A 24 -7.20 0.35 -1.06
N ALA A 25 -6.24 0.71 -0.22
CA ALA A 25 -4.97 1.30 -0.65
C ALA A 25 -4.13 0.39 -1.58
N GLY A 26 -3.90 -0.86 -1.18
CA GLY A 26 -3.16 -1.83 -2.00
C GLY A 26 -3.87 -2.14 -3.32
N PRO A 27 -5.16 -2.55 -3.27
CA PRO A 27 -5.92 -2.82 -4.49
C PRO A 27 -5.98 -1.64 -5.45
N TYR A 28 -6.22 -0.42 -4.95
CA TYR A 28 -6.28 0.75 -5.85
C TYR A 28 -4.92 1.09 -6.46
N GLY A 29 -3.83 0.93 -5.71
CA GLY A 29 -2.47 1.08 -6.26
C GLY A 29 -2.20 0.09 -7.40
N CYS A 30 -2.60 -1.18 -7.24
CA CYS A 30 -2.53 -2.17 -8.31
C CYS A 30 -3.45 -1.84 -9.49
N THR A 31 -4.63 -1.24 -9.23
CA THR A 31 -5.52 -0.75 -10.29
C THR A 31 -4.85 0.33 -11.14
N LEU A 32 -4.14 1.29 -10.50
CA LEU A 32 -3.40 2.32 -11.23
C LEU A 32 -2.31 1.72 -12.12
N LEU A 33 -1.61 0.66 -11.67
CA LEU A 33 -0.66 -0.07 -12.51
C LEU A 33 -1.37 -0.76 -13.70
N GLY A 34 -2.56 -1.32 -13.47
CA GLY A 34 -3.39 -1.89 -14.53
C GLY A 34 -3.88 -0.84 -15.54
N ASP A 35 -4.24 0.36 -15.09
CA ASP A 35 -4.62 1.48 -15.97
C ASP A 35 -3.44 1.96 -16.83
N LEU A 36 -2.21 1.75 -16.36
CA LEU A 36 -0.98 1.99 -17.13
C LEU A 36 -0.59 0.82 -18.06
N GLY A 37 -1.41 -0.22 -18.18
CA GLY A 37 -1.22 -1.33 -19.11
C GLY A 37 -0.64 -2.60 -18.51
N ALA A 38 -0.38 -2.68 -17.21
CA ALA A 38 0.07 -3.91 -16.57
C ALA A 38 -1.04 -4.98 -16.53
N LEU A 39 -0.67 -6.25 -16.65
CA LEU A 39 -1.54 -7.38 -16.34
C LEU A 39 -1.60 -7.55 -14.81
N VAL A 40 -2.71 -7.20 -14.20
CA VAL A 40 -2.90 -7.38 -12.76
C VAL A 40 -3.72 -8.64 -12.47
N ILE A 41 -3.15 -9.52 -11.64
CA ILE A 41 -3.80 -10.73 -11.16
C ILE A 41 -4.03 -10.58 -9.66
N LYS A 42 -5.30 -10.40 -9.28
CA LYS A 42 -5.70 -10.32 -7.87
C LYS A 42 -5.83 -11.72 -7.30
N ILE A 43 -5.08 -11.98 -6.25
CA ILE A 43 -5.06 -13.25 -5.53
C ILE A 43 -5.81 -13.05 -4.22
N GLU A 44 -6.92 -13.76 -4.08
CA GLU A 44 -7.81 -13.66 -2.93
C GLU A 44 -7.81 -14.98 -2.14
N PRO A 45 -8.03 -14.95 -0.82
CA PRO A 45 -8.35 -16.17 -0.10
C PRO A 45 -9.69 -16.76 -0.60
N PRO A 46 -10.00 -18.03 -0.28
CA PRO A 46 -11.27 -18.65 -0.73
C PRO A 46 -12.52 -17.85 -0.36
N GLU A 47 -12.48 -17.11 0.75
CA GLU A 47 -13.58 -16.29 1.25
C GLU A 47 -13.70 -14.94 0.49
N GLY A 48 -12.71 -14.61 -0.34
CA GLY A 48 -12.63 -13.33 -1.05
C GLY A 48 -12.08 -12.18 -0.21
N ASP A 49 -11.94 -11.02 -0.84
CA ASP A 49 -11.58 -9.76 -0.18
C ASP A 49 -12.75 -9.27 0.68
N ASN A 50 -12.49 -8.84 1.91
CA ASN A 50 -13.51 -8.30 2.82
C ASN A 50 -14.32 -7.16 2.22
N LEU A 51 -13.75 -6.37 1.33
CA LEU A 51 -14.43 -5.27 0.66
C LEU A 51 -15.60 -5.74 -0.24
N ARG A 52 -15.62 -7.02 -0.66
CA ARG A 52 -16.75 -7.62 -1.38
C ARG A 52 -18.05 -7.61 -0.57
N ASN A 53 -17.92 -7.66 0.77
CA ASN A 53 -19.06 -7.71 1.69
C ASN A 53 -19.50 -6.33 2.19
N TYR A 54 -18.91 -5.25 1.69
CA TYR A 54 -19.31 -3.89 2.10
C TYR A 54 -20.69 -3.55 1.54
N PRO A 55 -21.53 -2.86 2.33
CA PRO A 55 -22.87 -2.44 1.91
C PRO A 55 -22.82 -1.69 0.57
N SER A 56 -23.72 -2.04 -0.32
CA SER A 56 -23.80 -1.46 -1.66
C SER A 56 -25.26 -1.37 -2.12
N THR A 57 -25.53 -0.41 -3.00
CA THR A 57 -26.82 -0.29 -3.70
C THR A 57 -26.88 -1.17 -4.96
N LEU A 58 -25.80 -1.86 -5.31
CA LEU A 58 -25.78 -2.82 -6.42
C LEU A 58 -26.15 -4.20 -5.87
N PRO A 59 -27.15 -4.87 -6.46
CA PRO A 59 -27.52 -6.22 -6.03
C PRO A 59 -26.38 -7.22 -6.22
N GLY A 60 -25.97 -7.90 -5.15
CA GLY A 60 -24.91 -8.92 -5.19
C GLY A 60 -23.49 -8.43 -5.41
N GLU A 61 -23.27 -7.11 -5.49
CA GLU A 61 -21.97 -6.52 -5.84
C GLU A 61 -21.61 -5.38 -4.88
N SER A 62 -20.35 -5.30 -4.46
CA SER A 62 -19.85 -4.16 -3.70
C SER A 62 -19.26 -3.09 -4.62
N ARG A 63 -19.86 -1.89 -4.61
CA ARG A 63 -19.32 -0.72 -5.34
C ARG A 63 -17.90 -0.39 -4.93
N ALA A 64 -17.61 -0.50 -3.62
CA ALA A 64 -16.28 -0.25 -3.09
C ALA A 64 -15.26 -1.22 -3.68
N PHE A 65 -15.60 -2.53 -3.74
CA PHE A 65 -14.73 -3.53 -4.36
C PHE A 65 -14.52 -3.26 -5.85
N LEU A 66 -15.57 -3.00 -6.61
CA LEU A 66 -15.50 -2.73 -8.05
C LEU A 66 -14.65 -1.48 -8.34
N GLY A 67 -14.82 -0.43 -7.55
CA GLY A 67 -14.11 0.84 -7.72
C GLY A 67 -12.58 0.71 -7.64
N VAL A 68 -12.08 -0.19 -6.78
CA VAL A 68 -10.64 -0.36 -6.54
C VAL A 68 -10.05 -1.62 -7.18
N ASN A 69 -10.84 -2.37 -7.98
CA ASN A 69 -10.38 -3.63 -8.59
C ASN A 69 -10.68 -3.74 -10.10
N ARG A 70 -10.98 -2.62 -10.77
CA ARG A 70 -11.16 -2.64 -12.24
C ARG A 70 -9.87 -3.10 -12.93
N ASN A 71 -10.00 -3.63 -14.15
CA ASN A 71 -8.91 -4.10 -15.00
C ASN A 71 -8.07 -5.25 -14.42
N LYS A 72 -8.59 -5.99 -13.43
CA LYS A 72 -7.89 -7.13 -12.84
C LYS A 72 -8.50 -8.45 -13.28
N ARG A 73 -7.66 -9.49 -13.34
CA ARG A 73 -8.08 -10.89 -13.34
C ARG A 73 -8.04 -11.41 -11.89
N GLY A 74 -8.96 -12.28 -11.51
CA GLY A 74 -9.06 -12.82 -10.16
C GLY A 74 -8.72 -14.31 -10.12
N ILE A 75 -8.08 -14.74 -9.03
CA ILE A 75 -7.89 -16.15 -8.68
C ILE A 75 -8.04 -16.31 -7.16
N GLY A 76 -8.79 -17.34 -6.73
CA GLY A 76 -8.85 -17.76 -5.34
C GLY A 76 -7.73 -18.74 -4.99
N LEU A 77 -6.90 -18.45 -4.00
CA LEU A 77 -5.85 -19.32 -3.50
C LEU A 77 -5.83 -19.34 -1.97
N ASP A 78 -5.89 -20.52 -1.37
CA ASP A 78 -5.56 -20.67 0.05
C ASP A 78 -4.04 -20.74 0.23
N LEU A 79 -3.43 -19.63 0.64
CA LEU A 79 -1.99 -19.55 0.88
C LEU A 79 -1.53 -20.27 2.16
N LYS A 80 -2.46 -20.75 2.98
CA LYS A 80 -2.15 -21.63 4.13
C LYS A 80 -2.04 -23.07 3.71
N HIS A 81 -2.64 -23.45 2.56
CA HIS A 81 -2.52 -24.79 2.01
C HIS A 81 -1.24 -24.91 1.16
N PRO A 82 -0.45 -26.01 1.29
CA PRO A 82 0.80 -26.17 0.53
C PRO A 82 0.64 -26.04 -0.98
N ASP A 83 -0.45 -26.56 -1.54
CA ASP A 83 -0.71 -26.49 -2.98
C ASP A 83 -0.99 -25.05 -3.44
N GLY A 84 -1.79 -24.29 -2.66
CA GLY A 84 -2.05 -22.89 -2.95
C GLY A 84 -0.78 -22.04 -2.92
N LEU A 85 0.06 -22.27 -1.91
CA LEU A 85 1.39 -21.64 -1.83
C LEU A 85 2.29 -22.10 -2.99
N GLY A 86 2.23 -23.37 -3.39
CA GLY A 86 2.94 -23.89 -4.55
C GLY A 86 2.53 -23.21 -5.86
N VAL A 87 1.24 -22.93 -6.04
CA VAL A 87 0.74 -22.17 -7.18
C VAL A 87 1.30 -20.75 -7.17
N LEU A 88 1.20 -20.02 -6.04
CA LEU A 88 1.75 -18.67 -5.92
C LEU A 88 3.24 -18.61 -6.26
N ARG A 89 4.05 -19.55 -5.75
CA ARG A 89 5.49 -19.59 -6.03
C ARG A 89 5.80 -19.78 -7.52
N ARG A 90 5.02 -20.61 -8.22
CA ARG A 90 5.15 -20.72 -9.68
C ARG A 90 4.78 -19.43 -10.39
N MET A 91 3.72 -18.75 -9.95
CA MET A 91 3.34 -17.44 -10.53
C MET A 91 4.43 -16.40 -10.31
N VAL A 92 5.05 -16.36 -9.13
CA VAL A 92 6.17 -15.44 -8.80
C VAL A 92 7.35 -15.62 -9.76
N GLY A 93 7.64 -16.84 -10.20
CA GLY A 93 8.71 -17.10 -11.19
C GLY A 93 8.51 -16.40 -12.54
N HIS A 94 7.29 -15.95 -12.84
CA HIS A 94 6.92 -15.28 -14.10
C HIS A 94 6.37 -13.86 -13.88
N ALA A 95 6.29 -13.38 -12.65
CA ALA A 95 5.76 -12.08 -12.30
C ALA A 95 6.86 -11.01 -12.22
N ASP A 96 6.50 -9.78 -12.47
CA ASP A 96 7.39 -8.63 -12.35
C ASP A 96 7.25 -7.96 -10.98
N VAL A 97 6.04 -7.93 -10.45
CA VAL A 97 5.69 -7.24 -9.21
C VAL A 97 4.82 -8.15 -8.35
N LEU A 98 5.05 -8.14 -7.06
CA LEU A 98 4.12 -8.67 -6.06
C LEU A 98 3.81 -7.55 -5.07
N VAL A 99 2.52 -7.33 -4.83
CA VAL A 99 2.03 -6.33 -3.88
C VAL A 99 1.21 -7.03 -2.79
N HIS A 100 1.44 -6.66 -1.55
CA HIS A 100 0.60 -7.07 -0.42
C HIS A 100 0.45 -5.96 0.62
N ASN A 101 -0.58 -6.06 1.45
CA ASN A 101 -0.77 -5.18 2.61
C ASN A 101 -0.92 -5.97 3.93
N PHE A 102 -0.25 -7.11 4.02
CA PHE A 102 -0.18 -7.88 5.26
C PHE A 102 0.64 -7.15 6.31
N ARG A 103 0.35 -7.44 7.60
CA ARG A 103 1.21 -7.00 8.70
C ARG A 103 2.60 -7.62 8.55
N PRO A 104 3.68 -6.96 9.01
CA PRO A 104 5.07 -7.38 8.74
C PRO A 104 5.40 -8.85 9.09
N ALA A 105 4.81 -9.40 10.16
CA ALA A 105 5.05 -10.80 10.55
C ALA A 105 4.33 -11.84 9.67
N VAL A 106 3.31 -11.46 8.90
CA VAL A 106 2.48 -12.41 8.14
C VAL A 106 3.20 -13.02 6.96
N PRO A 107 3.92 -12.26 6.10
CA PRO A 107 4.64 -12.84 4.96
C PRO A 107 5.63 -13.92 5.36
N ALA A 108 6.42 -13.71 6.41
CA ALA A 108 7.37 -14.71 6.89
C ALA A 108 6.68 -15.99 7.36
N ARG A 109 5.55 -15.86 8.08
CA ARG A 109 4.75 -17.00 8.53
C ARG A 109 4.12 -17.80 7.38
N LEU A 110 3.73 -17.12 6.30
CA LEU A 110 3.20 -17.74 5.10
C LEU A 110 4.29 -18.29 4.16
N GLY A 111 5.57 -17.96 4.40
CA GLY A 111 6.67 -18.34 3.52
C GLY A 111 6.69 -17.59 2.18
N ILE A 112 6.22 -16.33 2.19
CA ILE A 112 6.14 -15.45 1.03
C ILE A 112 6.83 -14.09 1.30
N ASP A 113 7.73 -14.03 2.26
CA ASP A 113 8.58 -12.87 2.50
C ASP A 113 9.52 -12.59 1.30
N HIS A 114 10.05 -11.37 1.28
CA HIS A 114 10.91 -10.91 0.21
C HIS A 114 12.06 -11.86 -0.10
N ASP A 115 12.80 -12.32 0.93
CA ASP A 115 14.01 -13.11 0.71
C ASP A 115 13.70 -14.46 0.05
N ARG A 116 12.62 -15.12 0.49
CA ARG A 116 12.18 -16.40 -0.11
C ARG A 116 11.69 -16.22 -1.53
N LEU A 117 10.96 -15.15 -1.84
CA LEU A 117 10.45 -14.91 -3.18
C LEU A 117 11.52 -14.35 -4.12
N ALA A 118 12.46 -13.55 -3.64
CA ALA A 118 13.62 -13.11 -4.41
C ALA A 118 14.57 -14.26 -4.78
N ALA A 119 14.64 -15.31 -3.97
CA ALA A 119 15.36 -16.53 -4.31
C ALA A 119 14.72 -17.28 -5.50
N ILE A 120 13.40 -17.18 -5.69
CA ILE A 120 12.68 -17.73 -6.85
C ILE A 120 12.84 -16.81 -8.07
N ASN A 121 12.70 -15.52 -7.87
CA ASN A 121 12.78 -14.51 -8.92
C ASN A 121 13.60 -13.29 -8.45
N PRO A 122 14.90 -13.25 -8.73
CA PRO A 122 15.76 -12.13 -8.35
C PRO A 122 15.42 -10.78 -9.01
N ARG A 123 14.51 -10.79 -9.98
CA ARG A 123 14.01 -9.60 -10.67
C ARG A 123 12.69 -9.07 -10.10
N LEU A 124 12.11 -9.76 -9.12
CA LEU A 124 10.81 -9.41 -8.53
C LEU A 124 10.89 -8.06 -7.81
N ILE A 125 9.98 -7.15 -8.12
CA ILE A 125 9.67 -5.99 -7.28
C ILE A 125 8.69 -6.45 -6.23
N TYR A 126 9.12 -6.48 -4.98
CA TYR A 126 8.28 -6.89 -3.85
C TYR A 126 7.83 -5.66 -3.08
N CYS A 127 6.55 -5.32 -3.16
CA CYS A 127 5.99 -4.12 -2.55
C CYS A 127 5.09 -4.45 -1.37
N ALA A 128 5.45 -3.94 -0.19
CA ALA A 128 4.66 -4.01 1.03
C ALA A 128 4.03 -2.64 1.33
N LEU A 129 2.70 -2.60 1.45
CA LEU A 129 1.96 -1.44 1.93
C LEU A 129 1.41 -1.75 3.32
N THR A 130 1.88 -1.02 4.35
CA THR A 130 1.53 -1.29 5.74
C THR A 130 0.95 -0.04 6.41
N GLY A 131 0.34 -0.19 7.59
CA GLY A 131 -0.18 0.96 8.33
C GLY A 131 0.94 1.92 8.78
N TYR A 132 2.02 1.37 9.35
CA TYR A 132 3.03 2.15 10.05
C TYR A 132 4.47 1.96 9.53
N GLY A 133 4.67 1.14 8.51
CA GLY A 133 6.00 0.76 8.02
C GLY A 133 6.50 -0.54 8.67
N ASP A 134 7.71 -0.94 8.31
CA ASP A 134 8.31 -2.23 8.68
C ASP A 134 9.12 -2.16 9.99
N THR A 135 9.33 -0.95 10.50
CA THR A 135 10.13 -0.65 11.69
C THR A 135 9.34 0.21 12.67
N GLY A 136 9.87 0.36 13.88
CA GLY A 136 9.27 1.19 14.91
C GLY A 136 8.26 0.47 15.78
N PRO A 137 7.78 1.14 16.86
CA PRO A 137 6.96 0.51 17.91
C PRO A 137 5.54 0.14 17.44
N LEU A 138 5.04 0.74 16.36
CA LEU A 138 3.69 0.52 15.85
C LEU A 138 3.62 -0.44 14.66
N LYS A 139 4.76 -0.98 14.18
CA LYS A 139 4.84 -1.79 12.96
C LYS A 139 3.82 -2.94 12.89
N ASP A 140 3.52 -3.56 14.02
CA ASP A 140 2.60 -4.71 14.10
C ASP A 140 1.14 -4.30 14.40
N ARG A 141 0.87 -3.01 14.55
CA ARG A 141 -0.49 -2.50 14.74
C ARG A 141 -1.27 -2.47 13.43
N ALA A 142 -2.58 -2.64 13.54
CA ALA A 142 -3.48 -2.39 12.42
C ALA A 142 -3.56 -0.88 12.16
N GLY A 143 -3.32 -0.46 10.92
CA GLY A 143 -3.52 0.91 10.46
C GLY A 143 -4.63 0.94 9.43
N TYR A 144 -5.58 1.85 9.61
CA TYR A 144 -6.66 2.13 8.69
C TYR A 144 -6.67 3.64 8.41
N ASP A 145 -7.26 4.05 7.31
CA ASP A 145 -7.34 5.45 6.89
C ASP A 145 -7.75 6.38 8.04
N GLN A 146 -8.90 6.12 8.68
CA GLN A 146 -9.45 6.98 9.73
C GLN A 146 -8.54 7.06 10.96
N VAL A 147 -7.88 5.95 11.31
CA VAL A 147 -6.91 5.93 12.41
C VAL A 147 -5.72 6.83 12.10
N LEU A 148 -5.21 6.78 10.85
CA LEU A 148 -4.08 7.61 10.45
C LEU A 148 -4.48 9.09 10.29
N GLN A 149 -5.69 9.39 9.82
CA GLN A 149 -6.21 10.75 9.81
C GLN A 149 -6.25 11.34 11.23
N THR A 150 -6.73 10.55 12.21
CA THR A 150 -6.80 10.97 13.60
C THR A 150 -5.41 11.13 14.21
N MET A 151 -4.56 10.14 14.08
CA MET A 151 -3.20 10.14 14.66
C MET A 151 -2.31 11.26 14.11
N THR A 152 -2.50 11.65 12.87
CA THR A 152 -1.65 12.66 12.20
C THR A 152 -2.27 14.05 12.21
N GLY A 153 -3.43 14.23 12.82
CA GLY A 153 -4.08 15.53 12.96
C GLY A 153 -4.86 16.02 11.74
N ILE A 154 -4.98 15.23 10.68
CA ILE A 154 -5.80 15.60 9.51
C ILE A 154 -7.23 15.94 9.94
N CYS A 155 -7.81 15.17 10.87
CA CYS A 155 -9.17 15.40 11.39
C CYS A 155 -9.32 16.75 12.08
N VAL A 156 -8.30 17.22 12.80
CA VAL A 156 -8.32 18.50 13.52
C VAL A 156 -8.30 19.66 12.55
N GLU A 157 -7.48 19.56 11.50
CA GLU A 157 -7.37 20.59 10.45
C GLU A 157 -8.62 20.65 9.55
N GLN A 158 -9.35 19.54 9.45
CA GLN A 158 -10.52 19.44 8.58
C GLN A 158 -11.81 19.94 9.23
N GLY A 159 -11.92 19.78 10.55
CA GLY A 159 -13.10 20.17 11.33
C GLY A 159 -13.06 21.61 11.81
N LYS A 160 -13.90 21.91 12.81
CA LYS A 160 -13.91 23.17 13.55
C LYS A 160 -13.10 23.02 14.83
N PRO A 161 -12.64 24.11 15.45
CA PRO A 161 -12.02 24.05 16.77
C PRO A 161 -12.92 23.30 17.78
N GLY A 162 -12.40 22.21 18.35
CA GLY A 162 -13.13 21.32 19.26
C GLY A 162 -14.10 20.32 18.63
N ASP A 163 -14.19 20.27 17.30
CA ASP A 163 -15.07 19.37 16.56
C ASP A 163 -14.33 18.79 15.34
N PRO A 164 -13.39 17.83 15.53
CA PRO A 164 -12.60 17.26 14.46
C PRO A 164 -13.45 16.40 13.52
N GLU A 165 -13.20 16.47 12.22
CA GLU A 165 -13.91 15.71 11.20
C GLU A 165 -12.98 14.80 10.40
N ILE A 166 -13.44 13.59 10.07
CA ILE A 166 -12.73 12.68 9.17
C ILE A 166 -13.03 13.07 7.72
N VAL A 167 -11.97 13.20 6.91
CA VAL A 167 -12.13 13.42 5.48
C VAL A 167 -12.84 12.23 4.85
N TYR A 168 -13.95 12.50 4.18
CA TYR A 168 -14.72 11.47 3.48
C TYR A 168 -13.90 10.84 2.33
N GLY A 169 -14.09 9.54 2.10
CA GLY A 169 -13.56 8.87 0.91
C GLY A 169 -12.18 8.26 1.06
N SER A 170 -11.69 8.01 2.29
CA SER A 170 -10.41 7.31 2.53
C SER A 170 -9.20 7.99 1.87
N ALA A 171 -9.03 9.30 2.12
CA ALA A 171 -8.02 10.14 1.47
C ALA A 171 -6.58 9.60 1.65
N VAL A 172 -6.23 9.08 2.84
CA VAL A 172 -4.92 8.52 3.14
C VAL A 172 -4.69 7.24 2.36
N ASP A 173 -5.71 6.38 2.24
CA ASP A 173 -5.63 5.15 1.45
C ASP A 173 -5.37 5.45 -0.03
N PHE A 174 -6.13 6.36 -0.64
CA PHE A 174 -5.97 6.72 -2.06
C PHE A 174 -4.64 7.41 -2.34
N TYR A 175 -4.17 8.27 -1.43
CA TYR A 175 -2.83 8.85 -1.56
C TYR A 175 -1.74 7.79 -1.44
N SER A 176 -1.86 6.87 -0.48
CA SER A 176 -0.92 5.75 -0.32
C SER A 176 -0.90 4.82 -1.54
N ALA A 177 -2.06 4.60 -2.15
CA ALA A 177 -2.17 3.86 -3.41
C ALA A 177 -1.41 4.52 -4.54
N SER A 178 -1.49 5.86 -4.65
CA SER A 178 -0.73 6.64 -5.62
C SER A 178 0.77 6.55 -5.37
N MET A 179 1.19 6.63 -4.10
CA MET A 179 2.59 6.44 -3.70
C MET A 179 3.09 5.02 -3.99
N LEU A 180 2.25 4.00 -3.80
CA LEU A 180 2.56 2.62 -4.18
C LEU A 180 2.81 2.51 -5.69
N ALA A 181 1.89 3.01 -6.49
CA ALA A 181 2.02 2.95 -7.95
C ALA A 181 3.27 3.70 -8.44
N PHE A 182 3.55 4.90 -7.89
CA PHE A 182 4.77 5.65 -8.17
C PHE A 182 6.03 4.89 -7.78
N ALA A 183 6.09 4.33 -6.57
CA ALA A 183 7.25 3.60 -6.08
C ALA A 183 7.52 2.32 -6.87
N VAL A 184 6.46 1.58 -7.24
CA VAL A 184 6.58 0.38 -8.09
C VAL A 184 7.06 0.76 -9.49
N ALA A 185 6.51 1.81 -10.12
CA ALA A 185 6.96 2.26 -11.44
C ALA A 185 8.43 2.72 -11.41
N SER A 186 8.85 3.42 -10.36
CA SER A 186 10.25 3.83 -10.15
C SER A 186 11.17 2.61 -9.98
N ALA A 187 10.74 1.60 -9.21
CA ALA A 187 11.49 0.36 -9.02
C ALA A 187 11.60 -0.46 -10.33
N LEU A 188 10.55 -0.47 -11.16
CA LEU A 188 10.58 -1.09 -12.49
C LEU A 188 11.56 -0.37 -13.43
N PHE A 189 11.59 0.96 -13.39
CA PHE A 189 12.55 1.76 -14.15
C PHE A 189 13.99 1.45 -13.73
N GLU A 190 14.28 1.41 -12.43
CA GLU A 190 15.61 1.06 -11.91
C GLU A 190 15.99 -0.39 -12.27
N ARG A 191 15.04 -1.32 -12.18
CA ARG A 191 15.24 -2.71 -12.63
C ARG A 191 15.64 -2.80 -14.11
N GLY A 192 15.10 -1.93 -14.95
CA GLY A 192 15.47 -1.83 -16.38
C GLY A 192 16.95 -1.53 -16.56
N ARG A 193 17.59 -0.80 -15.63
CA ARG A 193 19.02 -0.44 -15.64
C ARG A 193 19.91 -1.49 -14.96
N THR A 194 19.45 -2.05 -13.84
CA THR A 194 20.25 -2.93 -12.98
C THR A 194 20.03 -4.42 -13.24
N GLY A 195 18.92 -4.77 -13.87
CA GLY A 195 18.49 -6.15 -14.04
C GLY A 195 17.96 -6.81 -12.77
N ARG A 196 17.92 -6.10 -11.62
CA ARG A 196 17.58 -6.65 -10.30
C ARG A 196 16.25 -6.09 -9.80
N GLY A 197 15.49 -6.96 -9.11
CA GLY A 197 14.35 -6.55 -8.30
C GLY A 197 14.77 -5.89 -7.00
N GLN A 198 13.78 -5.45 -6.22
CA GLN A 198 14.02 -4.83 -4.91
C GLN A 198 12.78 -4.90 -4.02
N TYR A 199 13.00 -4.70 -2.73
CA TYR A 199 11.94 -4.48 -1.75
C TYR A 199 11.51 -3.01 -1.77
N VAL A 200 10.21 -2.78 -1.83
CA VAL A 200 9.59 -1.44 -1.80
C VAL A 200 8.64 -1.38 -0.59
N SER A 201 8.80 -0.38 0.26
CA SER A 201 7.95 -0.18 1.44
C SER A 201 7.18 1.13 1.35
N VAL A 202 5.87 1.04 1.44
CA VAL A 202 4.95 2.17 1.53
C VAL A 202 4.15 2.05 2.83
N SER A 203 3.86 3.17 3.50
CA SER A 203 3.02 3.12 4.69
C SER A 203 1.98 4.24 4.72
N LEU A 204 0.80 3.93 5.26
CA LEU A 204 -0.27 4.90 5.45
C LEU A 204 0.20 6.07 6.33
N LEU A 205 0.98 5.80 7.38
CA LEU A 205 1.51 6.85 8.26
C LEU A 205 2.37 7.85 7.50
N ARG A 206 3.35 7.37 6.70
CA ARG A 206 4.19 8.27 5.88
C ARG A 206 3.35 9.06 4.89
N SER A 207 2.37 8.42 4.28
CA SER A 207 1.45 9.07 3.34
C SER A 207 0.64 10.18 4.02
N ALA A 208 0.05 9.90 5.19
CA ALA A 208 -0.72 10.88 5.95
C ALA A 208 0.12 12.09 6.39
N LEU A 209 1.37 11.86 6.82
CA LEU A 209 2.31 12.93 7.16
C LEU A 209 2.70 13.75 5.91
N THR A 210 2.98 13.08 4.79
CA THR A 210 3.35 13.75 3.53
C THR A 210 2.21 14.61 2.98
N MET A 211 0.95 14.17 3.10
CA MET A 211 -0.23 14.94 2.67
C MET A 211 -0.34 16.30 3.37
N GLN A 212 0.19 16.41 4.58
CA GLN A 212 0.13 17.65 5.38
C GLN A 212 1.30 18.58 5.11
N ALA A 213 2.18 18.24 4.17
CA ALA A 213 3.37 19.01 3.82
C ALA A 213 4.26 19.29 5.06
N ALA A 214 4.83 20.51 5.16
CA ALA A 214 5.72 20.88 6.26
C ALA A 214 5.01 21.29 7.57
N ARG A 215 3.71 21.14 7.69
CA ARG A 215 2.96 21.61 8.88
C ARG A 215 3.30 20.86 10.16
N LEU A 216 3.79 19.60 10.03
CA LEU A 216 4.08 18.72 11.16
C LEU A 216 5.57 18.48 11.36
N VAL A 217 6.43 18.99 10.50
CA VAL A 217 7.86 18.72 10.54
C VAL A 217 8.63 20.02 10.44
N TRP A 218 9.46 20.31 11.45
CA TRP A 218 10.49 21.32 11.33
C TRP A 218 11.85 20.71 11.63
N ALA A 219 12.89 21.31 11.13
CA ALA A 219 14.25 20.89 11.33
C ALA A 219 15.02 21.96 12.11
N GLU A 220 15.71 21.57 13.17
CA GLU A 220 16.67 22.40 13.87
C GLU A 220 18.08 21.94 13.53
N SER A 221 18.96 22.88 13.23
CA SER A 221 20.36 22.63 12.96
C SER A 221 21.22 23.48 13.90
N GLU A 222 22.10 22.82 14.62
CA GLU A 222 23.10 23.50 15.47
C GLU A 222 24.29 24.06 14.67
N GLY A 223 24.20 24.01 13.33
CA GLY A 223 25.21 24.53 12.42
C GLY A 223 25.99 23.43 11.66
N THR A 224 26.90 23.89 10.81
CA THR A 224 27.64 23.02 9.91
C THR A 224 28.46 21.95 10.68
N GLY A 225 28.24 20.70 10.36
CA GLY A 225 28.95 19.55 10.96
C GLY A 225 28.38 19.00 12.25
N LYS A 226 27.25 19.54 12.75
CA LYS A 226 26.61 19.08 13.99
C LYS A 226 25.33 18.26 13.78
N GLY A 227 24.95 18.02 12.52
CA GLY A 227 23.75 17.28 12.17
C GLY A 227 22.51 18.17 12.15
N THR A 228 21.38 17.55 11.83
CA THR A 228 20.05 18.18 11.80
C THR A 228 19.08 17.32 12.59
N THR A 229 18.37 17.91 13.54
CA THR A 229 17.30 17.24 14.27
C THR A 229 15.98 17.57 13.59
N PHE A 230 15.21 16.55 13.24
CA PHE A 230 13.86 16.71 12.72
C PHE A 230 12.85 16.51 13.83
N HIS A 231 12.05 17.52 14.10
CA HIS A 231 10.94 17.44 15.04
C HIS A 231 9.66 17.14 14.26
N ILE A 232 8.95 16.12 14.70
CA ILE A 232 7.62 15.80 14.17
C ILE A 232 6.62 16.10 15.27
N LEU A 233 5.82 17.15 15.06
CA LEU A 233 4.66 17.42 15.90
C LEU A 233 3.54 16.48 15.47
N LEU A 234 3.28 15.51 16.31
CA LEU A 234 2.01 14.79 16.24
C LEU A 234 1.04 15.56 17.16
N PRO A 235 -0.13 15.98 16.67
CA PRO A 235 -1.14 16.56 17.54
C PRO A 235 -1.53 15.49 18.57
N LEU A 236 -1.08 15.66 19.79
CA LEU A 236 -1.57 14.89 20.93
C LEU A 236 -2.98 15.38 21.25
N CYS A 237 -3.88 14.48 21.60
CA CYS A 237 -5.17 14.85 22.15
C CYS A 237 -4.99 15.91 23.22
N ALA A 238 -5.83 16.94 23.17
CA ALA A 238 -5.78 18.11 24.04
C ALA A 238 -6.11 17.74 25.50
N ASP A 239 -5.12 17.24 26.26
CA ASP A 239 -5.19 17.09 27.70
C ASP A 239 -3.91 17.58 28.41
N ASP A 240 -3.00 18.28 27.72
CA ASP A 240 -1.90 19.01 28.35
C ASP A 240 -1.96 20.50 28.02
N GLU A 241 -2.81 21.20 28.78
CA GLU A 241 -2.65 22.63 29.02
C GLU A 241 -1.38 22.81 29.87
N GLY A 242 -0.22 22.95 29.26
CA GLY A 242 0.96 23.31 30.00
C GLY A 242 2.28 23.00 29.27
N GLU A 243 2.56 23.78 28.26
CA GLU A 243 3.88 24.37 28.03
C GLU A 243 3.86 25.13 26.69
N LYS A 244 3.40 26.37 26.81
CA LYS A 244 3.80 27.40 25.84
C LYS A 244 5.24 27.77 26.19
N THR A 245 6.20 27.28 25.47
CA THR A 245 7.49 27.90 25.36
C THR A 245 7.69 28.39 23.94
N ALA A 246 8.10 29.62 23.88
CA ALA A 246 8.25 30.51 22.76
C ALA A 246 9.07 29.99 21.57
#